data_ef43236569b02f8b2da958aae4a10d42
#
_entry.id   ef43236569b02f8b2da958aae4a10d42
#
_cell.length_a   1.000
_cell.length_b   1.000
_cell.length_c   1.000
_cell.angle_alpha   90.00
_cell.angle_beta   90.00
_cell.angle_gamma   90.00
#
_symmetry.space_group_name_H-M   'P 1'
#
loop_
_entity.id
_entity.type
_entity.pdbx_description
1 polymer ?
#
loop_
_entity_poly.entity_id
_entity_poly.type
_entity_poly.pdbx_seq_one_letter_code
_entity_poly.pdbx_strand_id
1 'polypeptide(L)'
;WGDWAGHIGYISNWLYGANWPPQNPWYSGIRLAYPFLFDFTSAILAKLGLSLSWSLQLPGIIFGVILIVLLFKLSERITKSAAASAVAVAIFMLSGGLGFMYMNNKNLEATHNYEANIQLVNFVISEMVPQRGILLGITAALSIFILIDSGYFLLAGLIAGMIPFFHAHTYLVVMAVSGMYFLYKPHRKWFLFFIPSILLAIPQYSYFSIQTSNFIKLQLGWAAHVQKDNWLWFWFKNIGLLLPLLPIAWITSYFKDRRLFWLYLPFLIIFIACNIWIFQPWENDNTKFLRFWYLASAILAGWFLVRIPKAIAMIILASLLLSGGIDAGSWLNFEKNKLQMWSRADMLSAETIKVRTPKESIFLTKDNHNHWVVDLAGRKIVMGFRGWLWSWGINYGQRERDVNAMFAGDASLFPKYHINYVILEANQEDYYLDRFPSFTVANGQKVFDVRVNTLPTARFGN
;
A
#
# COMPACT_ATOMS: atom_id res chain seq x y z
N TRP A 1 1.49 -10.83 0.15
CA TRP A 1 0.17 -10.46 -0.04
C TRP A 1 -0.68 -10.22 1.20
N GLY A 2 -0.05 -9.89 2.31
CA GLY A 2 -0.70 -9.52 3.54
C GLY A 2 -1.74 -8.42 3.39
N ASP A 3 -1.47 -7.43 2.57
CA ASP A 3 -2.36 -6.27 2.38
C ASP A 3 -3.70 -6.62 1.70
N TRP A 4 -3.79 -7.73 0.97
CA TRP A 4 -5.03 -8.11 0.27
C TRP A 4 -6.18 -8.40 1.22
N ALA A 5 -5.93 -9.07 2.35
CA ALA A 5 -6.95 -9.28 3.38
C ALA A 5 -7.48 -7.93 3.88
N GLY A 6 -6.58 -6.98 4.15
CA GLY A 6 -6.94 -5.62 4.53
C GLY A 6 -7.84 -4.92 3.52
N HIS A 7 -7.46 -4.92 2.24
CA HIS A 7 -8.26 -4.33 1.18
C HIS A 7 -9.64 -4.99 1.03
N ILE A 8 -9.68 -6.33 1.08
CA ILE A 8 -10.96 -7.07 1.03
C ILE A 8 -11.83 -6.74 2.23
N GLY A 9 -11.26 -6.62 3.42
CA GLY A 9 -11.98 -6.23 4.62
C GLY A 9 -12.58 -4.82 4.54
N TYR A 10 -11.85 -3.83 3.99
CA TYR A 10 -12.42 -2.50 3.73
C TYR A 10 -13.61 -2.59 2.76
N ILE A 11 -13.45 -3.27 1.62
CA ILE A 11 -14.49 -3.45 0.62
C ILE A 11 -15.73 -4.13 1.24
N SER A 12 -15.52 -5.24 1.95
CA SER A 12 -16.62 -6.01 2.59
C SER A 12 -17.34 -5.21 3.65
N ASN A 13 -16.64 -4.35 4.39
CA ASN A 13 -17.25 -3.52 5.43
C ASN A 13 -18.22 -2.48 4.85
N TRP A 14 -17.95 -1.93 3.66
CA TRP A 14 -18.93 -1.08 2.94
C TRP A 14 -20.02 -1.88 2.24
N LEU A 15 -19.68 -3.07 1.77
CA LEU A 15 -20.62 -3.88 0.98
C LEU A 15 -21.66 -4.60 1.86
N TYR A 16 -21.22 -5.19 2.97
CA TYR A 16 -22.02 -6.06 3.84
C TYR A 16 -22.23 -5.50 5.25
N GLY A 17 -21.44 -4.52 5.66
CA GLY A 17 -21.52 -3.83 6.95
C GLY A 17 -22.31 -2.51 6.87
N ALA A 18 -22.38 -1.81 8.01
CA ALA A 18 -22.85 -0.43 8.14
C ALA A 18 -21.66 0.45 8.54
N ASN A 19 -20.82 0.82 7.58
CA ASN A 19 -19.59 1.56 7.85
C ASN A 19 -19.56 2.94 7.17
N TRP A 20 -20.57 3.76 7.51
CA TRP A 20 -20.63 5.14 7.10
C TRP A 20 -21.06 6.04 8.28
N PRO A 21 -20.31 7.09 8.67
CA PRO A 21 -18.98 7.49 8.13
C PRO A 21 -17.90 6.41 8.38
N PRO A 22 -16.84 6.34 7.53
CA PRO A 22 -15.87 5.25 7.58
C PRO A 22 -15.16 5.13 8.93
N GLN A 23 -15.24 3.95 9.54
CA GLN A 23 -14.52 3.55 10.74
C GLN A 23 -13.51 2.45 10.41
N ASN A 24 -12.49 2.30 11.25
CA ASN A 24 -11.54 1.21 11.11
C ASN A 24 -12.22 -0.12 11.49
N PRO A 25 -12.34 -1.10 10.57
CA PRO A 25 -13.04 -2.35 10.88
C PRO A 25 -12.24 -3.27 11.79
N TRP A 26 -10.92 -3.15 11.85
CA TRP A 26 -10.05 -3.93 12.75
C TRP A 26 -9.78 -3.23 14.10
N TYR A 27 -10.34 -2.06 14.32
CA TYR A 27 -10.21 -1.33 15.58
C TYR A 27 -11.44 -0.46 15.77
N SER A 28 -12.54 -1.09 16.14
CA SER A 28 -13.86 -0.46 16.23
C SER A 28 -13.86 0.82 17.08
N GLY A 29 -14.73 1.78 16.73
CA GLY A 29 -14.89 3.02 17.48
C GLY A 29 -13.93 4.14 17.09
N ILE A 30 -13.02 3.95 16.16
CA ILE A 30 -12.16 4.99 15.61
C ILE A 30 -12.43 5.23 14.12
N ARG A 31 -12.14 6.44 13.66
CA ARG A 31 -12.21 6.76 12.23
C ARG A 31 -11.20 5.93 11.42
N LEU A 32 -11.54 5.68 10.16
CA LEU A 32 -10.62 5.04 9.24
C LEU A 32 -9.53 6.02 8.81
N ALA A 33 -8.37 5.96 9.45
CA ALA A 33 -7.20 6.79 9.13
C ALA A 33 -6.29 6.17 8.08
N TYR A 34 -6.87 5.55 7.05
CA TYR A 34 -6.17 4.92 5.93
C TYR A 34 -6.69 5.47 4.60
N PRO A 35 -5.84 5.72 3.59
CA PRO A 35 -6.28 6.12 2.25
C PRO A 35 -7.15 5.04 1.61
N PHE A 36 -8.45 5.25 1.58
CA PHE A 36 -9.44 4.20 1.30
C PHE A 36 -10.18 4.35 -0.03
N LEU A 37 -10.01 5.46 -0.75
CA LEU A 37 -10.90 5.78 -1.87
C LEU A 37 -10.82 4.73 -3.00
N PHE A 38 -9.67 4.08 -3.17
CA PHE A 38 -9.54 3.01 -4.16
C PHE A 38 -10.32 1.74 -3.77
N ASP A 39 -10.35 1.39 -2.49
CA ASP A 39 -11.15 0.28 -1.98
C ASP A 39 -12.64 0.60 -2.00
N PHE A 40 -12.99 1.84 -1.71
CA PHE A 40 -14.37 2.32 -1.84
C PHE A 40 -14.87 2.22 -3.29
N THR A 41 -14.02 2.54 -4.28
CA THR A 41 -14.35 2.33 -5.70
C THR A 41 -14.63 0.85 -5.98
N SER A 42 -13.84 -0.07 -5.42
CA SER A 42 -14.08 -1.51 -5.55
C SER A 42 -15.38 -1.96 -4.87
N ALA A 43 -15.72 -1.37 -3.72
CA ALA A 43 -17.01 -1.64 -3.07
C ALA A 43 -18.20 -1.20 -3.96
N ILE A 44 -18.07 -0.06 -4.65
CA ILE A 44 -19.08 0.39 -5.63
C ILE A 44 -19.20 -0.62 -6.78
N LEU A 45 -18.09 -1.08 -7.36
CA LEU A 45 -18.09 -2.07 -8.43
C LEU A 45 -18.73 -3.39 -8.00
N ALA A 46 -18.43 -3.86 -6.79
CA ALA A 46 -19.07 -5.05 -6.23
C ALA A 46 -20.56 -4.84 -6.00
N LYS A 47 -20.97 -3.66 -5.56
CA LYS A 47 -22.39 -3.29 -5.40
C LYS A 47 -23.14 -3.26 -6.74
N LEU A 48 -22.44 -2.92 -7.83
CA LEU A 48 -22.98 -2.93 -9.19
C LEU A 48 -23.03 -4.33 -9.82
N GLY A 49 -22.60 -5.37 -9.11
CA GLY A 49 -22.74 -6.77 -9.52
C GLY A 49 -21.44 -7.49 -9.90
N LEU A 50 -20.26 -6.84 -9.84
CA LEU A 50 -19.01 -7.57 -9.99
C LEU A 50 -18.77 -8.49 -8.78
N SER A 51 -18.16 -9.65 -9.02
CA SER A 51 -17.70 -10.47 -7.89
C SER A 51 -16.67 -9.73 -7.06
N LEU A 52 -16.55 -10.05 -5.77
CA LEU A 52 -15.58 -9.43 -4.87
C LEU A 52 -14.14 -9.51 -5.43
N SER A 53 -13.78 -10.65 -6.00
CA SER A 53 -12.47 -10.86 -6.63
C SER A 53 -12.25 -9.91 -7.82
N TRP A 54 -13.20 -9.80 -8.74
CA TRP A 54 -13.07 -8.92 -9.90
C TRP A 54 -13.16 -7.44 -9.53
N SER A 55 -13.95 -7.08 -8.52
CA SER A 55 -14.01 -5.70 -8.04
C SER A 55 -12.67 -5.23 -7.44
N LEU A 56 -11.89 -6.17 -6.88
CA LEU A 56 -10.54 -5.92 -6.39
C LEU A 56 -9.52 -5.83 -7.55
N GLN A 57 -9.54 -6.79 -8.48
CA GLN A 57 -8.48 -6.97 -9.48
C GLN A 57 -8.62 -6.05 -10.69
N LEU A 58 -9.85 -5.86 -11.21
CA LEU A 58 -10.09 -5.12 -12.45
C LEU A 58 -9.56 -3.67 -12.40
N PRO A 59 -9.77 -2.88 -11.34
CA PRO A 59 -9.16 -1.56 -11.24
C PRO A 59 -7.63 -1.62 -11.26
N GLY A 60 -7.02 -2.62 -10.60
CA GLY A 60 -5.56 -2.82 -10.62
C GLY A 60 -5.02 -3.06 -12.03
N ILE A 61 -5.68 -3.92 -12.81
CA ILE A 61 -5.32 -4.18 -14.21
C ILE A 61 -5.43 -2.91 -15.06
N ILE A 62 -6.54 -2.20 -14.95
CA ILE A 62 -6.78 -0.96 -15.72
C ILE A 62 -5.70 0.09 -15.39
N PHE A 63 -5.46 0.36 -14.11
CA PHE A 63 -4.47 1.37 -13.71
C PHE A 63 -3.04 0.90 -13.99
N GLY A 64 -2.76 -0.39 -13.97
CA GLY A 64 -1.48 -0.93 -14.42
C GLY A 64 -1.18 -0.66 -15.89
N VAL A 65 -2.16 -0.88 -16.76
CA VAL A 65 -2.04 -0.55 -18.19
C VAL A 65 -1.89 0.96 -18.40
N ILE A 66 -2.72 1.77 -17.73
CA ILE A 66 -2.64 3.23 -17.82
C ILE A 66 -1.27 3.72 -17.35
N LEU A 67 -0.72 3.18 -16.26
CA LEU A 67 0.60 3.52 -15.76
C LEU A 67 1.68 3.30 -16.82
N ILE A 68 1.70 2.12 -17.46
CA ILE A 68 2.66 1.79 -18.53
C ILE A 68 2.56 2.80 -19.68
N VAL A 69 1.35 3.10 -20.14
CA VAL A 69 1.11 4.05 -21.23
C VAL A 69 1.56 5.46 -20.84
N LEU A 70 1.22 5.92 -19.63
CA LEU A 70 1.60 7.25 -19.17
C LEU A 70 3.11 7.38 -18.92
N LEU A 71 3.75 6.35 -18.38
CA LEU A 71 5.19 6.32 -18.20
C LEU A 71 5.90 6.38 -19.56
N PHE A 72 5.45 5.61 -20.54
CA PHE A 72 5.98 5.67 -21.90
C PHE A 72 5.81 7.10 -22.47
N LYS A 73 4.61 7.67 -22.42
CA LYS A 73 4.32 9.02 -22.93
C LYS A 73 5.12 10.12 -22.24
N LEU A 74 5.23 10.08 -20.90
CA LEU A 74 6.04 11.05 -20.16
C LEU A 74 7.53 10.92 -20.53
N SER A 75 8.04 9.69 -20.58
CA SER A 75 9.40 9.41 -20.98
C SER A 75 9.69 9.91 -22.40
N GLU A 76 8.79 9.67 -23.36
CA GLU A 76 8.92 10.13 -24.74
C GLU A 76 8.92 11.67 -24.85
N ARG A 77 8.07 12.35 -24.08
CA ARG A 77 8.09 13.82 -24.00
C ARG A 77 9.40 14.38 -23.45
N ILE A 78 9.99 13.68 -22.50
CA ILE A 78 11.26 14.10 -21.88
C ILE A 78 12.45 13.75 -22.79
N THR A 79 12.55 12.50 -23.23
CA THR A 79 13.74 11.96 -23.94
C THR A 79 13.74 12.22 -25.44
N LYS A 80 12.56 12.54 -26.01
CA LYS A 80 12.29 12.66 -27.44
C LYS A 80 12.63 11.38 -28.23
N SER A 81 12.50 10.22 -27.59
CA SER A 81 12.84 8.90 -28.18
C SER A 81 11.92 7.81 -27.68
N ALA A 82 11.18 7.17 -28.61
CA ALA A 82 10.36 6.02 -28.31
C ALA A 82 11.19 4.81 -27.78
N ALA A 83 12.40 4.62 -28.35
CA ALA A 83 13.30 3.56 -27.89
C ALA A 83 13.76 3.79 -26.44
N ALA A 84 14.13 5.02 -26.09
CA ALA A 84 14.47 5.37 -24.71
C ALA A 84 13.28 5.17 -23.75
N SER A 85 12.08 5.45 -24.21
CA SER A 85 10.85 5.28 -23.44
C SER A 85 10.51 3.81 -23.20
N ALA A 86 10.67 2.96 -24.21
CA ALA A 86 10.49 1.52 -24.06
C ALA A 86 11.51 0.93 -23.06
N VAL A 87 12.76 1.35 -23.15
CA VAL A 87 13.84 0.97 -22.19
C VAL A 87 13.48 1.45 -20.78
N ALA A 88 13.01 2.69 -20.63
CA ALA A 88 12.62 3.24 -19.33
C ALA A 88 11.47 2.44 -18.70
N VAL A 89 10.44 2.11 -19.47
CA VAL A 89 9.33 1.26 -19.02
C VAL A 89 9.84 -0.11 -18.57
N ALA A 90 10.68 -0.78 -19.40
CA ALA A 90 11.24 -2.08 -19.08
C ALA A 90 12.06 -2.04 -17.76
N ILE A 91 12.92 -1.05 -17.59
CA ILE A 91 13.71 -0.87 -16.37
C ILE A 91 12.80 -0.62 -15.17
N PHE A 92 11.83 0.28 -15.26
CA PHE A 92 10.92 0.57 -14.16
C PHE A 92 10.12 -0.65 -13.71
N MET A 93 9.62 -1.42 -14.67
CA MET A 93 8.77 -2.58 -14.38
C MET A 93 9.55 -3.80 -13.88
N LEU A 94 10.70 -4.10 -14.47
CA LEU A 94 11.36 -5.39 -14.32
C LEU A 94 12.77 -5.34 -13.69
N SER A 95 13.35 -4.17 -13.39
CA SER A 95 14.67 -4.18 -12.79
C SER A 95 14.61 -4.63 -11.32
N GLY A 96 15.49 -5.55 -10.94
CA GLY A 96 15.58 -6.15 -9.60
C GLY A 96 17.02 -6.32 -9.10
N GLY A 97 17.94 -5.49 -9.57
CA GLY A 97 19.34 -5.49 -9.12
C GLY A 97 20.06 -6.82 -9.37
N LEU A 98 20.90 -7.20 -8.41
CA LEU A 98 21.67 -8.46 -8.43
C LEU A 98 20.93 -9.62 -7.77
N GLY A 99 19.63 -9.53 -7.56
CA GLY A 99 18.83 -10.56 -6.91
C GLY A 99 19.01 -11.96 -7.54
N PHE A 100 19.24 -12.03 -8.86
CA PHE A 100 19.53 -13.28 -9.56
C PHE A 100 20.76 -14.04 -9.04
N MET A 101 21.71 -13.35 -8.38
CA MET A 101 22.89 -13.97 -7.75
C MET A 101 22.60 -14.53 -6.35
N TYR A 102 21.48 -14.16 -5.77
CA TYR A 102 21.09 -14.48 -4.38
C TYR A 102 19.76 -15.26 -4.33
N MET A 103 19.43 -15.99 -5.36
CA MET A 103 18.15 -16.68 -5.50
C MET A 103 17.80 -17.54 -4.29
N ASN A 104 16.56 -17.43 -3.85
CA ASN A 104 15.99 -18.23 -2.77
C ASN A 104 14.70 -18.89 -3.25
N ASN A 105 14.72 -20.21 -3.43
CA ASN A 105 13.56 -20.97 -3.91
C ASN A 105 12.41 -21.11 -2.91
N LYS A 106 12.55 -20.52 -1.72
CA LYS A 106 11.54 -20.57 -0.65
C LYS A 106 10.48 -19.48 -0.80
N ASN A 107 10.76 -18.41 -1.54
CA ASN A 107 9.87 -17.26 -1.68
C ASN A 107 9.14 -17.27 -3.04
N LEU A 108 8.00 -16.55 -3.11
CA LEU A 108 7.27 -16.29 -4.35
C LEU A 108 8.13 -15.46 -5.32
N GLU A 109 8.86 -14.49 -4.78
CA GLU A 109 9.88 -13.74 -5.48
C GLU A 109 11.21 -14.51 -5.40
N ALA A 110 11.57 -15.18 -6.48
CA ALA A 110 12.76 -16.05 -6.50
C ALA A 110 14.06 -15.27 -6.24
N THR A 111 14.09 -13.99 -6.61
CA THR A 111 15.26 -13.13 -6.45
C THR A 111 15.25 -12.26 -5.20
N HIS A 112 14.19 -12.33 -4.38
CA HIS A 112 14.12 -11.67 -3.08
C HIS A 112 14.79 -12.53 -2.00
N ASN A 113 15.77 -11.98 -1.32
CA ASN A 113 16.48 -12.67 -0.25
C ASN A 113 16.76 -11.73 0.92
N TYR A 114 15.94 -11.83 1.96
CA TYR A 114 16.05 -10.99 3.14
C TYR A 114 17.39 -11.17 3.88
N GLU A 115 17.90 -12.40 3.97
CA GLU A 115 19.17 -12.70 4.65
C GLU A 115 20.36 -12.06 3.91
N ALA A 116 20.31 -12.01 2.58
CA ALA A 116 21.30 -11.34 1.75
C ALA A 116 21.06 -9.83 1.61
N ASN A 117 20.06 -9.27 2.27
CA ASN A 117 19.63 -7.88 2.17
C ASN A 117 19.25 -7.46 0.73
N ILE A 118 18.62 -8.37 -0.01
CA ILE A 118 17.99 -8.08 -1.30
C ILE A 118 16.50 -7.82 -1.03
N GLN A 119 16.13 -6.54 -0.94
CA GLN A 119 14.80 -6.11 -0.49
C GLN A 119 14.02 -5.36 -1.57
N LEU A 120 14.71 -4.71 -2.53
CA LEU A 120 14.08 -3.93 -3.59
C LEU A 120 13.79 -4.83 -4.78
N VAL A 121 12.73 -5.62 -4.71
CA VAL A 121 12.22 -6.40 -5.85
C VAL A 121 11.63 -5.50 -6.93
N ASN A 122 11.41 -6.07 -8.13
CA ASN A 122 10.85 -5.33 -9.25
C ASN A 122 9.46 -4.76 -8.94
N PHE A 123 9.09 -3.68 -9.65
CA PHE A 123 7.86 -2.94 -9.39
C PHE A 123 6.60 -3.76 -9.60
N VAL A 124 6.57 -4.67 -10.57
CA VAL A 124 5.37 -5.49 -10.88
C VAL A 124 4.97 -6.29 -9.64
N ILE A 125 5.93 -6.94 -9.02
CA ILE A 125 5.70 -7.92 -7.95
C ILE A 125 5.57 -7.24 -6.59
N SER A 126 6.40 -6.22 -6.32
CA SER A 126 6.38 -5.56 -5.01
C SER A 126 5.25 -4.56 -4.84
N GLU A 127 4.81 -3.92 -5.92
CA GLU A 127 3.91 -2.77 -5.84
C GLU A 127 2.67 -2.92 -6.73
N MET A 128 2.86 -3.20 -8.03
CA MET A 128 1.76 -3.17 -9.00
C MET A 128 0.66 -4.18 -8.67
N VAL A 129 1.03 -5.38 -8.25
CA VAL A 129 0.07 -6.44 -7.92
C VAL A 129 -0.43 -6.32 -6.48
N PRO A 130 0.43 -6.23 -5.43
CA PRO A 130 -0.04 -6.25 -4.05
C PRO A 130 -0.53 -4.89 -3.54
N GLN A 131 0.02 -3.77 -4.00
CA GLN A 131 -0.19 -2.46 -3.39
C GLN A 131 -1.06 -1.53 -4.25
N ARG A 132 -2.35 -1.56 -4.00
CA ARG A 132 -3.34 -0.81 -4.78
C ARG A 132 -3.16 0.71 -4.73
N GLY A 133 -2.87 1.26 -3.56
CA GLY A 133 -2.77 2.70 -3.34
C GLY A 133 -1.65 3.36 -4.17
N ILE A 134 -0.44 2.78 -4.18
CA ILE A 134 0.71 3.33 -4.91
C ILE A 134 0.52 3.23 -6.43
N LEU A 135 -0.16 2.17 -6.92
CA LEU A 135 -0.43 2.02 -8.34
C LEU A 135 -1.25 3.20 -8.87
N LEU A 136 -2.34 3.53 -8.19
CA LEU A 136 -3.14 4.70 -8.54
C LEU A 136 -2.36 6.00 -8.30
N GLY A 137 -1.58 6.07 -7.23
CA GLY A 137 -0.74 7.22 -6.89
C GLY A 137 0.27 7.54 -8.00
N ILE A 138 1.05 6.57 -8.46
CA ILE A 138 2.04 6.78 -9.54
C ILE A 138 1.32 7.17 -10.85
N THR A 139 0.21 6.52 -11.17
CA THR A 139 -0.60 6.86 -12.35
C THR A 139 -1.08 8.32 -12.32
N ALA A 140 -1.55 8.78 -11.15
CA ALA A 140 -1.94 10.17 -10.94
C ALA A 140 -0.74 11.12 -11.05
N ALA A 141 0.41 10.80 -10.46
CA ALA A 141 1.61 11.62 -10.56
C ALA A 141 2.10 11.77 -12.01
N LEU A 142 2.12 10.69 -12.79
CA LEU A 142 2.46 10.72 -14.20
C LEU A 142 1.49 11.63 -15.00
N SER A 143 0.19 11.51 -14.72
CA SER A 143 -0.82 12.38 -15.31
C SER A 143 -0.58 13.85 -14.98
N ILE A 144 -0.28 14.16 -13.72
CA ILE A 144 -0.01 15.52 -13.25
C ILE A 144 1.23 16.10 -13.95
N PHE A 145 2.32 15.35 -14.02
CA PHE A 145 3.54 15.83 -14.68
C PHE A 145 3.32 16.06 -16.20
N ILE A 146 2.53 15.21 -16.88
CA ILE A 146 2.15 15.41 -18.28
C ILE A 146 1.28 16.66 -18.43
N LEU A 147 0.32 16.89 -17.53
CA LEU A 147 -0.57 18.05 -17.56
C LEU A 147 0.21 19.35 -17.31
N ILE A 148 1.14 19.37 -16.36
CA ILE A 148 2.02 20.52 -16.09
C ILE A 148 2.88 20.82 -17.32
N ASP A 149 3.52 19.81 -17.91
CA ASP A 149 4.32 19.96 -19.13
C ASP A 149 3.48 20.48 -20.31
N SER A 150 2.19 20.13 -20.35
CA SER A 150 1.22 20.60 -21.35
C SER A 150 0.58 21.96 -21.01
N GLY A 151 0.88 22.55 -19.85
CA GLY A 151 0.36 23.86 -19.43
C GLY A 151 -1.00 23.84 -18.72
N TYR A 152 -1.57 22.67 -18.41
CA TYR A 152 -2.86 22.50 -17.74
C TYR A 152 -2.73 22.48 -16.19
N PHE A 153 -2.21 23.57 -15.63
CA PHE A 153 -1.88 23.65 -14.19
C PHE A 153 -3.10 23.49 -13.28
N LEU A 154 -4.25 24.06 -13.63
CA LEU A 154 -5.46 23.95 -12.80
C LEU A 154 -5.93 22.49 -12.70
N LEU A 155 -6.02 21.79 -13.81
CA LEU A 155 -6.43 20.37 -13.82
C LEU A 155 -5.43 19.50 -13.06
N ALA A 156 -4.13 19.76 -13.26
CA ALA A 156 -3.06 19.09 -12.49
C ALA A 156 -3.22 19.31 -10.97
N GLY A 157 -3.54 20.55 -10.55
CA GLY A 157 -3.76 20.89 -9.14
C GLY A 157 -5.00 20.25 -8.54
N LEU A 158 -6.10 20.18 -9.29
CA LEU A 158 -7.32 19.48 -8.87
C LEU A 158 -7.06 17.98 -8.66
N ILE A 159 -6.38 17.33 -9.61
CA ILE A 159 -6.02 15.90 -9.48
C ILE A 159 -5.06 15.71 -8.28
N ALA A 160 -4.05 16.57 -8.13
CA ALA A 160 -3.11 16.49 -7.01
C ALA A 160 -3.83 16.60 -5.66
N GLY A 161 -4.78 17.51 -5.53
CA GLY A 161 -5.57 17.71 -4.32
C GLY A 161 -6.43 16.52 -3.91
N MET A 162 -6.76 15.62 -4.83
CA MET A 162 -7.51 14.39 -4.53
C MET A 162 -6.63 13.21 -4.08
N ILE A 163 -5.30 13.29 -4.28
CA ILE A 163 -4.39 12.17 -4.05
C ILE A 163 -4.35 11.70 -2.59
N PRO A 164 -4.41 12.52 -1.53
CA PRO A 164 -4.28 12.03 -0.16
C PRO A 164 -5.24 10.89 0.20
N PHE A 165 -6.47 10.88 -0.32
CA PHE A 165 -7.41 9.77 -0.13
C PHE A 165 -7.04 8.47 -0.86
N PHE A 166 -6.13 8.51 -1.81
CA PHE A 166 -5.62 7.33 -2.52
C PHE A 166 -4.25 6.90 -2.01
N HIS A 167 -3.29 7.86 -1.91
CA HIS A 167 -1.91 7.57 -1.55
C HIS A 167 -1.17 8.83 -1.08
N ALA A 168 -1.13 9.07 0.22
CA ALA A 168 -0.56 10.28 0.81
C ALA A 168 0.91 10.54 0.42
N HIS A 169 1.73 9.48 0.27
CA HIS A 169 3.13 9.58 -0.15
C HIS A 169 3.28 10.22 -1.53
N THR A 170 2.42 9.84 -2.48
CA THR A 170 2.40 10.44 -3.82
C THR A 170 2.12 11.93 -3.76
N TYR A 171 1.17 12.35 -2.93
CA TYR A 171 0.89 13.78 -2.78
C TYR A 171 2.13 14.54 -2.32
N LEU A 172 2.81 14.05 -1.29
CA LEU A 172 4.03 14.68 -0.79
C LEU A 172 5.13 14.77 -1.86
N VAL A 173 5.35 13.69 -2.62
CA VAL A 173 6.33 13.69 -3.73
C VAL A 173 5.93 14.69 -4.81
N VAL A 174 4.68 14.66 -5.25
CA VAL A 174 4.19 15.57 -6.32
C VAL A 174 4.33 17.03 -5.89
N MET A 175 3.98 17.35 -4.64
CA MET A 175 4.12 18.71 -4.11
C MET A 175 5.60 19.12 -3.98
N ALA A 176 6.46 18.24 -3.49
CA ALA A 176 7.90 18.52 -3.36
C ALA A 176 8.57 18.73 -4.73
N VAL A 177 8.33 17.81 -5.67
CA VAL A 177 8.89 17.91 -7.03
C VAL A 177 8.36 19.15 -7.75
N SER A 178 7.06 19.41 -7.68
CA SER A 178 6.46 20.60 -8.30
C SER A 178 6.95 21.89 -7.66
N GLY A 179 7.17 21.90 -6.33
CA GLY A 179 7.75 23.02 -5.60
C GLY A 179 9.17 23.32 -6.06
N MET A 180 10.01 22.31 -6.24
CA MET A 180 11.38 22.48 -6.78
C MET A 180 11.36 22.97 -8.23
N TYR A 181 10.43 22.50 -9.07
CA TYR A 181 10.28 23.03 -10.42
C TYR A 181 9.78 24.48 -10.45
N PHE A 182 8.88 24.83 -9.53
CA PHE A 182 8.48 26.22 -9.34
C PHE A 182 9.67 27.12 -8.99
N LEU A 183 10.52 26.69 -8.07
CA LEU A 183 11.75 27.46 -7.71
C LEU A 183 12.72 27.56 -8.89
N TYR A 184 12.82 26.54 -9.71
CA TYR A 184 13.69 26.55 -10.90
C TYR A 184 13.12 27.41 -12.02
N LYS A 185 11.81 27.42 -12.24
CA LYS A 185 11.12 28.20 -13.29
C LYS A 185 9.86 28.84 -12.72
N PRO A 186 9.98 29.94 -11.94
CA PRO A 186 8.83 30.58 -11.32
C PRO A 186 7.97 31.30 -12.38
N HIS A 187 6.64 31.03 -12.34
CA HIS A 187 5.65 31.75 -13.11
C HIS A 187 4.25 31.66 -12.45
N ARG A 188 3.37 32.61 -12.76
CA ARG A 188 2.06 32.74 -12.09
C ARG A 188 1.12 31.52 -12.24
N LYS A 189 1.25 30.73 -13.31
CA LYS A 189 0.41 29.54 -13.53
C LYS A 189 0.60 28.48 -12.43
N TRP A 190 1.74 28.46 -11.71
CA TRP A 190 1.93 27.55 -10.58
C TRP A 190 0.93 27.75 -9.45
N PHE A 191 0.40 28.97 -9.26
CA PHE A 191 -0.66 29.19 -8.27
C PHE A 191 -1.96 28.46 -8.64
N LEU A 192 -2.24 28.26 -9.94
CA LEU A 192 -3.36 27.43 -10.39
C LEU A 192 -3.17 25.94 -10.05
N PHE A 193 -1.93 25.50 -9.83
CA PHE A 193 -1.63 24.16 -9.36
C PHE A 193 -1.68 24.07 -7.82
N PHE A 194 -0.93 24.92 -7.13
CA PHE A 194 -0.76 24.80 -5.67
C PHE A 194 -2.02 25.14 -4.89
N ILE A 195 -2.75 26.17 -5.26
CA ILE A 195 -3.93 26.62 -4.49
C ILE A 195 -5.00 25.52 -4.44
N PRO A 196 -5.54 25.00 -5.56
CA PRO A 196 -6.56 23.94 -5.51
C PRO A 196 -6.00 22.65 -4.90
N SER A 197 -4.73 22.31 -5.16
CA SER A 197 -4.10 21.13 -4.57
C SER A 197 -4.10 21.19 -3.06
N ILE A 198 -3.71 22.30 -2.44
CA ILE A 198 -3.65 22.49 -1.00
C ILE A 198 -5.06 22.56 -0.40
N LEU A 199 -5.95 23.35 -0.99
CA LEU A 199 -7.31 23.51 -0.49
C LEU A 199 -8.10 22.20 -0.45
N LEU A 200 -7.93 21.32 -1.45
CA LEU A 200 -8.56 20.01 -1.47
C LEU A 200 -7.87 19.00 -0.55
N ALA A 201 -6.57 19.13 -0.32
CA ALA A 201 -5.82 18.21 0.55
C ALA A 201 -6.03 18.48 2.06
N ILE A 202 -6.21 19.74 2.48
CA ILE A 202 -6.38 20.12 3.88
C ILE A 202 -7.47 19.30 4.59
N PRO A 203 -8.72 19.22 4.10
CA PRO A 203 -9.75 18.43 4.79
C PRO A 203 -9.43 16.95 4.87
N GLN A 204 -8.71 16.40 3.88
CA GLN A 204 -8.30 15.00 3.86
C GLN A 204 -7.23 14.74 4.93
N TYR A 205 -6.20 15.57 5.02
CA TYR A 205 -5.21 15.46 6.09
C TYR A 205 -5.81 15.68 7.47
N SER A 206 -6.72 16.63 7.62
CA SER A 206 -7.45 16.83 8.89
C SER A 206 -8.28 15.60 9.28
N TYR A 207 -8.79 14.86 8.30
CA TYR A 207 -9.49 13.61 8.54
C TYR A 207 -8.54 12.50 9.03
N PHE A 208 -7.33 12.39 8.47
CA PHE A 208 -6.35 11.34 8.81
C PHE A 208 -5.53 11.65 10.06
N SER A 209 -5.30 12.93 10.41
CA SER A 209 -4.33 13.36 11.42
C SER A 209 -4.68 13.03 12.88
N ILE A 210 -5.85 12.47 13.14
CA ILE A 210 -6.38 12.32 14.52
C ILE A 210 -5.60 11.29 15.35
N GLN A 211 -4.70 10.50 14.77
CA GLN A 211 -4.06 9.37 15.46
C GLN A 211 -2.56 9.18 15.17
N THR A 212 -1.92 10.14 14.52
CA THR A 212 -0.52 9.97 14.14
C THR A 212 0.43 10.49 15.21
N SER A 213 1.27 9.60 15.75
CA SER A 213 2.47 9.99 16.50
C SER A 213 3.53 10.56 15.54
N ASN A 214 4.44 11.40 16.03
CA ASN A 214 5.59 11.85 15.25
C ASN A 214 6.52 10.67 14.95
N PHE A 215 6.62 10.28 13.67
CA PHE A 215 7.48 9.13 13.28
C PHE A 215 8.74 9.54 12.55
N ILE A 216 8.93 10.81 12.21
CA ILE A 216 10.12 11.24 11.47
C ILE A 216 11.35 10.99 12.34
N LYS A 217 12.22 10.09 11.87
CA LYS A 217 13.46 9.72 12.54
C LYS A 217 14.64 10.02 11.62
N LEU A 218 15.70 10.59 12.21
CA LEU A 218 17.00 10.67 11.55
C LEU A 218 17.70 9.31 11.69
N GLN A 219 17.88 8.61 10.57
CA GLN A 219 18.57 7.31 10.54
C GLN A 219 19.27 7.12 9.21
N LEU A 220 20.52 7.53 9.15
CA LEU A 220 21.33 7.46 7.93
C LEU A 220 21.51 6.02 7.46
N GLY A 221 21.16 5.75 6.20
CA GLY A 221 21.38 4.43 5.58
C GLY A 221 20.55 3.31 6.18
N TRP A 222 19.35 3.60 6.74
CA TRP A 222 18.50 2.67 7.48
C TRP A 222 18.31 1.31 6.80
N ALA A 223 18.11 1.27 5.47
CA ALA A 223 17.87 0.03 4.74
C ALA A 223 19.09 -0.92 4.71
N ALA A 224 20.31 -0.36 4.70
CA ALA A 224 21.52 -1.14 4.78
C ALA A 224 21.76 -1.76 6.16
N HIS A 225 21.31 -1.10 7.22
CA HIS A 225 21.54 -1.52 8.60
C HIS A 225 20.80 -2.81 8.98
N VAL A 226 19.71 -3.15 8.30
CA VAL A 226 18.91 -4.37 8.59
C VAL A 226 19.79 -5.62 8.63
N GLN A 227 20.75 -5.74 7.71
CA GLN A 227 21.71 -6.87 7.65
C GLN A 227 23.16 -6.41 7.82
N LYS A 228 23.39 -5.23 8.42
CA LYS A 228 24.72 -4.65 8.67
C LYS A 228 25.57 -4.47 7.39
N ASP A 229 24.94 -4.25 6.26
CA ASP A 229 25.62 -3.99 5.00
C ASP A 229 26.26 -2.59 4.99
N ASN A 230 27.30 -2.44 4.21
CA ASN A 230 27.76 -1.13 3.76
C ASN A 230 26.68 -0.51 2.87
N TRP A 231 26.41 0.79 3.02
CA TRP A 231 25.37 1.52 2.29
C TRP A 231 25.52 1.43 0.76
N LEU A 232 26.75 1.61 0.21
CA LEU A 232 27.00 1.48 -1.23
C LEU A 232 26.78 0.05 -1.72
N TRP A 233 27.21 -0.94 -0.93
CA TRP A 233 27.01 -2.35 -1.25
C TRP A 233 25.55 -2.74 -1.24
N PHE A 234 24.78 -2.25 -0.26
CA PHE A 234 23.34 -2.45 -0.23
C PHE A 234 22.67 -1.95 -1.52
N TRP A 235 22.95 -0.69 -1.91
CA TRP A 235 22.38 -0.14 -3.14
C TRP A 235 22.86 -0.88 -4.38
N PHE A 236 24.13 -1.25 -4.45
CA PHE A 236 24.64 -2.01 -5.60
C PHE A 236 23.96 -3.38 -5.72
N LYS A 237 23.75 -4.12 -4.62
CA LYS A 237 22.98 -5.37 -4.64
C LYS A 237 21.53 -5.16 -5.14
N ASN A 238 20.88 -4.13 -4.65
CA ASN A 238 19.45 -3.93 -4.85
C ASN A 238 19.08 -3.28 -6.19
N ILE A 239 19.96 -2.48 -6.80
CA ILE A 239 19.70 -1.84 -8.11
C ILE A 239 20.75 -2.17 -9.18
N GLY A 240 21.76 -2.96 -8.84
CA GLY A 240 22.75 -3.48 -9.78
C GLY A 240 23.54 -2.38 -10.50
N LEU A 241 23.75 -2.61 -11.80
CA LEU A 241 24.47 -1.67 -12.67
C LEU A 241 23.79 -0.30 -12.81
N LEU A 242 22.55 -0.15 -12.36
CA LEU A 242 21.89 1.15 -12.34
C LEU A 242 22.64 2.13 -11.41
N LEU A 243 23.23 1.64 -10.30
CA LEU A 243 23.95 2.49 -9.35
C LEU A 243 25.12 3.27 -10.00
N PRO A 244 26.10 2.66 -10.70
CA PRO A 244 27.15 3.39 -11.39
C PRO A 244 26.67 4.10 -12.65
N LEU A 245 25.60 3.60 -13.31
CA LEU A 245 25.06 4.18 -14.53
C LEU A 245 24.45 5.57 -14.29
N LEU A 246 23.70 5.74 -13.20
CA LEU A 246 22.97 6.97 -12.92
C LEU A 246 23.84 8.22 -12.79
N PRO A 247 24.92 8.23 -12.03
CA PRO A 247 25.83 9.39 -11.99
C PRO A 247 26.40 9.74 -13.37
N ILE A 248 26.81 8.73 -14.14
CA ILE A 248 27.35 8.91 -15.49
C ILE A 248 26.28 9.52 -16.40
N ALA A 249 25.08 8.96 -16.40
CA ALA A 249 23.95 9.43 -17.19
C ALA A 249 23.55 10.87 -16.80
N TRP A 250 23.49 11.17 -15.51
CA TRP A 250 23.12 12.49 -15.01
C TRP A 250 24.16 13.56 -15.37
N ILE A 251 25.46 13.27 -15.16
CA ILE A 251 26.53 14.17 -15.58
C ILE A 251 26.54 14.37 -17.11
N THR A 252 26.35 13.28 -17.87
CA THR A 252 26.24 13.37 -19.34
C THR A 252 25.06 14.25 -19.75
N SER A 253 23.93 14.17 -19.05
CA SER A 253 22.78 15.02 -19.35
C SER A 253 23.05 16.50 -19.12
N TYR A 254 23.91 16.88 -18.16
CA TYR A 254 24.31 18.27 -17.99
C TYR A 254 24.91 18.88 -19.27
N PHE A 255 25.69 18.10 -20.01
CA PHE A 255 26.34 18.56 -21.23
C PHE A 255 25.49 18.37 -22.50
N LYS A 256 24.63 17.35 -22.54
CA LYS A 256 23.89 16.96 -23.75
C LYS A 256 22.40 17.35 -23.72
N ASP A 257 21.81 17.45 -22.54
CA ASP A 257 20.38 17.77 -22.33
C ASP A 257 20.19 18.40 -20.95
N ARG A 258 20.49 19.68 -20.82
CA ARG A 258 20.38 20.44 -19.58
C ARG A 258 18.98 20.41 -18.96
N ARG A 259 17.92 20.24 -19.79
CA ARG A 259 16.55 20.11 -19.30
C ARG A 259 16.41 18.83 -18.48
N LEU A 260 16.90 17.71 -19.00
CA LEU A 260 16.83 16.42 -18.31
C LEU A 260 17.63 16.43 -17.00
N PHE A 261 18.82 17.09 -17.00
CA PHE A 261 19.61 17.26 -15.78
C PHE A 261 18.80 17.90 -14.64
N TRP A 262 18.12 19.01 -14.92
CA TRP A 262 17.31 19.71 -13.92
C TRP A 262 16.00 18.99 -13.59
N LEU A 263 15.41 18.27 -14.54
CA LEU A 263 14.23 17.44 -14.29
C LEU A 263 14.52 16.27 -13.35
N TYR A 264 15.73 15.72 -13.37
CA TYR A 264 16.11 14.60 -12.50
C TYR A 264 16.46 15.04 -11.08
N LEU A 265 16.99 16.26 -10.90
CA LEU A 265 17.51 16.75 -9.60
C LEU A 265 16.49 16.62 -8.44
N PRO A 266 15.20 16.98 -8.55
CA PRO A 266 14.24 16.81 -7.47
C PRO A 266 14.11 15.36 -6.98
N PHE A 267 14.18 14.41 -7.88
CA PHE A 267 14.08 12.99 -7.54
C PHE A 267 15.36 12.48 -6.86
N LEU A 268 16.53 12.98 -7.27
CA LEU A 268 17.78 12.71 -6.57
C LEU A 268 17.77 13.25 -5.14
N ILE A 269 17.19 14.43 -4.91
CA ILE A 269 17.01 15.00 -3.57
C ILE A 269 16.09 14.11 -2.72
N ILE A 270 14.99 13.59 -3.30
CA ILE A 270 14.12 12.62 -2.62
C ILE A 270 14.90 11.35 -2.24
N PHE A 271 15.72 10.81 -3.14
CA PHE A 271 16.56 9.65 -2.84
C PHE A 271 17.48 9.91 -1.65
N ILE A 272 18.17 11.06 -1.63
CA ILE A 272 19.05 11.45 -0.53
C ILE A 272 18.25 11.61 0.76
N ALA A 273 17.13 12.33 0.73
CA ALA A 273 16.29 12.55 1.90
C ALA A 273 15.79 11.22 2.49
N CYS A 274 15.32 10.29 1.65
CA CYS A 274 14.85 8.98 2.10
C CYS A 274 15.97 8.05 2.61
N ASN A 275 17.23 8.32 2.33
CA ASN A 275 18.37 7.61 2.94
C ASN A 275 18.85 8.25 4.25
N ILE A 276 18.40 9.47 4.55
CA ILE A 276 18.77 10.20 5.77
C ILE A 276 17.65 10.11 6.82
N TRP A 277 16.39 10.22 6.40
CA TRP A 277 15.22 10.23 7.26
C TRP A 277 14.26 9.09 6.95
N ILE A 278 13.65 8.55 8.01
CA ILE A 278 12.49 7.67 7.94
C ILE A 278 11.25 8.53 8.20
N PHE A 279 10.27 8.44 7.31
CA PHE A 279 9.04 9.22 7.35
C PHE A 279 7.82 8.40 7.80
N GLN A 280 8.01 7.13 8.19
CA GLN A 280 6.94 6.16 8.48
C GLN A 280 7.23 5.40 9.76
N PRO A 281 6.21 4.90 10.48
CA PRO A 281 6.42 3.98 11.61
C PRO A 281 7.15 2.71 11.18
N TRP A 282 6.75 2.13 10.06
CA TRP A 282 7.45 1.02 9.42
C TRP A 282 8.45 1.56 8.41
N GLU A 283 9.73 1.39 8.69
CA GLU A 283 10.82 1.96 7.89
C GLU A 283 10.79 1.52 6.42
N ASN A 284 10.34 0.29 6.13
CA ASN A 284 10.21 -0.20 4.75
C ASN A 284 9.22 0.61 3.90
N ASP A 285 8.25 1.28 4.51
CA ASP A 285 7.32 2.16 3.79
C ASP A 285 8.02 3.40 3.17
N ASN A 286 9.24 3.72 3.59
CA ASN A 286 10.07 4.73 2.92
C ASN A 286 10.37 4.35 1.45
N THR A 287 10.33 3.07 1.09
CA THR A 287 10.49 2.60 -0.29
C THR A 287 9.44 3.19 -1.22
N LYS A 288 8.25 3.54 -0.73
CA LYS A 288 7.19 4.18 -1.49
C LYS A 288 7.61 5.53 -2.08
N PHE A 289 8.42 6.31 -1.37
CA PHE A 289 9.05 7.53 -1.89
C PHE A 289 10.15 7.22 -2.89
N LEU A 290 10.97 6.21 -2.61
CA LEU A 290 12.08 5.80 -3.47
C LEU A 290 11.59 5.30 -4.84
N ARG A 291 10.35 4.79 -4.98
CA ARG A 291 9.77 4.40 -6.27
C ARG A 291 9.66 5.57 -7.25
N PHE A 292 9.45 6.78 -6.79
CA PHE A 292 9.42 7.97 -7.66
C PHE A 292 10.82 8.35 -8.14
N TRP A 293 11.83 8.27 -7.27
CA TRP A 293 13.23 8.41 -7.70
C TRP A 293 13.59 7.33 -8.72
N TYR A 294 13.16 6.10 -8.49
CA TYR A 294 13.41 4.97 -9.38
C TYR A 294 12.75 5.14 -10.74
N LEU A 295 11.52 5.67 -10.79
CA LEU A 295 10.82 6.05 -12.02
C LEU A 295 11.61 7.07 -12.83
N ALA A 296 12.06 8.15 -12.21
CA ALA A 296 12.88 9.17 -12.87
C ALA A 296 14.25 8.61 -13.31
N SER A 297 14.82 7.74 -12.50
CA SER A 297 16.08 7.03 -12.80
C SER A 297 15.94 6.11 -14.02
N ALA A 298 14.82 5.42 -14.16
CA ALA A 298 14.54 4.59 -15.34
C ALA A 298 14.46 5.43 -16.62
N ILE A 299 13.84 6.63 -16.57
CA ILE A 299 13.80 7.57 -17.70
C ILE A 299 15.20 8.05 -18.06
N LEU A 300 15.99 8.45 -17.06
CA LEU A 300 17.37 8.90 -17.27
C LEU A 300 18.26 7.79 -17.85
N ALA A 301 18.15 6.57 -17.31
CA ALA A 301 18.87 5.39 -17.80
C ALA A 301 18.47 5.04 -19.23
N GLY A 302 17.18 5.04 -19.55
CA GLY A 302 16.68 4.81 -20.91
C GLY A 302 17.21 5.84 -21.90
N TRP A 303 17.20 7.13 -21.50
CA TRP A 303 17.81 8.21 -22.31
C TRP A 303 19.28 7.98 -22.57
N PHE A 304 20.04 7.51 -21.59
CA PHE A 304 21.49 7.28 -21.72
C PHE A 304 21.78 6.02 -22.55
N LEU A 305 21.11 4.90 -22.26
CA LEU A 305 21.38 3.61 -22.90
C LEU A 305 21.19 3.62 -24.41
N VAL A 306 20.24 4.37 -24.95
CA VAL A 306 20.04 4.48 -26.40
C VAL A 306 21.12 5.34 -27.10
N ARG A 307 22.02 5.96 -26.34
CA ARG A 307 23.09 6.86 -26.84
C ARG A 307 24.48 6.26 -26.78
N ILE A 308 24.65 5.11 -26.15
CA ILE A 308 25.89 4.35 -26.09
C ILE A 308 25.90 3.20 -27.11
N PRO A 309 27.05 2.56 -27.37
CA PRO A 309 27.13 1.41 -28.29
C PRO A 309 26.12 0.31 -27.94
N LYS A 310 25.38 -0.15 -28.93
CA LYS A 310 24.26 -1.12 -28.76
C LYS A 310 24.65 -2.37 -27.97
N ALA A 311 25.83 -2.95 -28.23
CA ALA A 311 26.30 -4.14 -27.52
C ALA A 311 26.43 -3.89 -26.01
N ILE A 312 27.02 -2.76 -25.62
CA ILE A 312 27.16 -2.36 -24.21
C ILE A 312 25.80 -2.10 -23.59
N ALA A 313 24.93 -1.36 -24.30
CA ALA A 313 23.57 -1.07 -23.84
C ALA A 313 22.75 -2.35 -23.59
N MET A 314 22.86 -3.34 -24.50
CA MET A 314 22.17 -4.64 -24.36
C MET A 314 22.68 -5.44 -23.16
N ILE A 315 23.98 -5.47 -22.92
CA ILE A 315 24.56 -6.18 -21.75
C ILE A 315 24.08 -5.55 -20.46
N ILE A 316 24.12 -4.22 -20.36
CA ILE A 316 23.64 -3.49 -19.18
C ILE A 316 22.14 -3.74 -18.99
N LEU A 317 21.34 -3.59 -20.04
CA LEU A 317 19.90 -3.80 -19.97
C LEU A 317 19.53 -5.22 -19.56
N ALA A 318 20.19 -6.22 -20.16
CA ALA A 318 19.98 -7.63 -19.79
C ALA A 318 20.29 -7.87 -18.31
N SER A 319 21.41 -7.31 -17.80
CA SER A 319 21.76 -7.40 -16.38
C SER A 319 20.70 -6.73 -15.47
N LEU A 320 20.17 -5.59 -15.87
CA LEU A 320 19.15 -4.88 -15.09
C LEU A 320 17.82 -5.62 -15.04
N LEU A 321 17.43 -6.27 -16.14
CA LEU A 321 16.13 -6.94 -16.28
C LEU A 321 16.13 -8.40 -15.81
N LEU A 322 17.30 -9.01 -15.60
CA LEU A 322 17.43 -10.46 -15.35
C LEU A 322 16.66 -10.89 -14.10
N SER A 323 16.85 -10.21 -12.96
CA SER A 323 16.14 -10.54 -11.71
C SER A 323 14.64 -10.44 -11.88
N GLY A 324 14.13 -9.34 -12.41
CA GLY A 324 12.69 -9.16 -12.61
C GLY A 324 12.10 -10.10 -13.65
N GLY A 325 12.88 -10.48 -14.67
CA GLY A 325 12.48 -11.49 -15.63
C GLY A 325 12.34 -12.87 -15.00
N ILE A 326 13.26 -13.26 -14.12
CA ILE A 326 13.19 -14.52 -13.35
C ILE A 326 11.95 -14.50 -12.44
N ASP A 327 11.71 -13.41 -11.72
CA ASP A 327 10.56 -13.27 -10.84
C ASP A 327 9.24 -13.33 -11.63
N ALA A 328 9.14 -12.59 -12.74
CA ALA A 328 7.97 -12.64 -13.62
C ALA A 328 7.71 -14.05 -14.17
N GLY A 329 8.76 -14.76 -14.57
CA GLY A 329 8.66 -16.16 -14.99
C GLY A 329 8.22 -17.09 -13.86
N SER A 330 8.73 -16.90 -12.65
CA SER A 330 8.31 -17.65 -11.46
C SER A 330 6.82 -17.46 -11.16
N TRP A 331 6.30 -16.27 -11.38
CA TRP A 331 4.89 -15.93 -11.13
C TRP A 331 3.91 -16.57 -12.12
N LEU A 332 4.35 -16.85 -13.35
CA LEU A 332 3.54 -17.56 -14.33
C LEU A 332 3.29 -19.03 -13.94
N ASN A 333 3.98 -19.54 -12.93
CA ASN A 333 3.69 -20.86 -12.37
C ASN A 333 2.53 -20.76 -11.36
N PHE A 334 1.29 -20.72 -11.88
CA PHE A 334 0.08 -20.58 -11.08
C PHE A 334 -0.12 -21.71 -10.06
N GLU A 335 0.35 -22.92 -10.34
CA GLU A 335 0.22 -24.05 -9.41
C GLU A 335 1.09 -23.86 -8.16
N LYS A 336 2.32 -23.37 -8.33
CA LYS A 336 3.24 -23.09 -7.22
C LYS A 336 2.79 -21.86 -6.40
N ASN A 337 2.10 -20.92 -7.03
CA ASN A 337 1.77 -19.62 -6.46
C ASN A 337 0.33 -19.52 -5.94
N LYS A 338 -0.37 -20.62 -5.81
CA LYS A 338 -1.69 -20.67 -5.16
C LYS A 338 -1.54 -20.40 -3.67
N LEU A 339 -2.20 -19.35 -3.19
CA LEU A 339 -2.35 -19.04 -1.77
C LEU A 339 -3.84 -19.02 -1.41
N GLN A 340 -4.26 -19.97 -0.60
CA GLN A 340 -5.61 -19.97 -0.04
C GLN A 340 -5.66 -19.03 1.16
N MET A 341 -6.40 -17.92 1.06
CA MET A 341 -6.55 -16.95 2.14
C MET A 341 -7.61 -17.38 3.16
N TRP A 342 -8.71 -17.97 2.69
CA TRP A 342 -9.80 -18.49 3.54
C TRP A 342 -10.23 -19.86 3.05
N SER A 343 -10.62 -20.71 3.99
CA SER A 343 -11.23 -22.01 3.67
C SER A 343 -12.67 -21.84 3.17
N ARG A 344 -13.20 -22.87 2.52
CA ARG A 344 -14.63 -22.91 2.19
C ARG A 344 -15.52 -22.81 3.44
N ALA A 345 -15.07 -23.38 4.56
CA ALA A 345 -15.76 -23.30 5.84
C ALA A 345 -15.80 -21.85 6.37
N ASP A 346 -14.72 -21.07 6.23
CA ASP A 346 -14.71 -19.65 6.59
C ASP A 346 -15.67 -18.83 5.73
N MET A 347 -15.74 -19.12 4.42
CA MET A 347 -16.69 -18.45 3.52
C MET A 347 -18.14 -18.72 3.93
N LEU A 348 -18.49 -19.98 4.25
CA LEU A 348 -19.83 -20.35 4.72
C LEU A 348 -20.13 -19.76 6.11
N SER A 349 -19.14 -19.68 6.97
CA SER A 349 -19.25 -19.02 8.28
C SER A 349 -19.56 -17.54 8.12
N ALA A 350 -18.89 -16.86 7.17
CA ALA A 350 -19.14 -15.46 6.87
C ALA A 350 -20.58 -15.23 6.36
N GLU A 351 -21.09 -16.11 5.49
CA GLU A 351 -22.51 -16.04 5.05
C GLU A 351 -23.49 -16.20 6.23
N THR A 352 -23.18 -17.11 7.16
CA THR A 352 -23.98 -17.27 8.38
C THR A 352 -24.02 -15.99 9.20
N ILE A 353 -22.87 -15.33 9.39
CA ILE A 353 -22.77 -14.05 10.11
C ILE A 353 -23.55 -12.95 9.40
N LYS A 354 -23.45 -12.85 8.07
CA LYS A 354 -24.20 -11.84 7.30
C LYS A 354 -25.70 -11.93 7.54
N VAL A 355 -26.23 -13.15 7.64
CA VAL A 355 -27.66 -13.40 7.79
C VAL A 355 -28.12 -13.27 9.27
N ARG A 356 -27.32 -13.77 10.22
CA ARG A 356 -27.73 -13.89 11.62
C ARG A 356 -27.41 -12.69 12.50
N THR A 357 -26.60 -11.75 12.01
CA THR A 357 -26.14 -10.62 12.83
C THR A 357 -26.43 -9.26 12.18
N PRO A 358 -26.79 -8.23 12.95
CA PRO A 358 -26.91 -6.87 12.45
C PRO A 358 -25.62 -6.38 11.75
N LYS A 359 -25.77 -5.49 10.76
CA LYS A 359 -24.64 -5.00 9.94
C LYS A 359 -23.63 -4.18 10.74
N GLU A 360 -24.08 -3.49 11.76
CA GLU A 360 -23.31 -2.65 12.68
C GLU A 360 -22.58 -3.40 13.79
N SER A 361 -22.81 -4.71 13.91
CA SER A 361 -22.30 -5.53 15.00
C SER A 361 -20.77 -5.47 15.15
N ILE A 362 -20.33 -5.43 16.40
CA ILE A 362 -18.94 -5.49 16.80
C ILE A 362 -18.66 -6.84 17.45
N PHE A 363 -17.61 -7.49 16.99
CA PHE A 363 -17.22 -8.81 17.46
C PHE A 363 -15.94 -8.75 18.30
N LEU A 364 -15.90 -9.46 19.39
CA LEU A 364 -14.69 -9.80 20.10
C LEU A 364 -14.13 -11.09 19.49
N THR A 365 -12.91 -11.00 18.95
CA THR A 365 -12.22 -12.10 18.27
C THR A 365 -10.74 -12.09 18.62
N LYS A 366 -10.02 -13.18 18.33
CA LYS A 366 -8.56 -13.17 18.31
C LYS A 366 -8.03 -12.30 17.16
N ASP A 367 -6.77 -11.84 17.26
CA ASP A 367 -6.12 -10.95 16.30
C ASP A 367 -5.50 -11.72 15.11
N ASN A 368 -6.31 -12.37 14.33
CA ASN A 368 -5.86 -13.07 13.12
C ASN A 368 -5.69 -12.11 11.95
N HIS A 369 -4.64 -12.33 11.12
CA HIS A 369 -4.36 -11.52 9.95
C HIS A 369 -5.50 -11.55 8.92
N ASN A 370 -6.05 -12.75 8.60
CA ASN A 370 -7.10 -12.94 7.63
C ASN A 370 -8.42 -13.30 8.34
N HIS A 371 -8.94 -12.38 9.15
CA HIS A 371 -10.11 -12.69 9.97
C HIS A 371 -11.39 -12.59 9.13
N TRP A 372 -12.00 -13.76 8.82
CA TRP A 372 -13.17 -13.91 7.96
C TRP A 372 -14.40 -13.07 8.38
N VAL A 373 -14.55 -12.73 9.65
CA VAL A 373 -15.61 -11.84 10.16
C VAL A 373 -15.50 -10.43 9.57
N VAL A 374 -14.28 -9.89 9.50
CA VAL A 374 -14.01 -8.57 8.90
C VAL A 374 -13.96 -8.70 7.40
N ASP A 375 -13.14 -9.64 6.91
CA ASP A 375 -12.72 -9.68 5.51
C ASP A 375 -13.85 -10.21 4.60
N LEU A 376 -14.69 -11.11 5.09
CA LEU A 376 -15.74 -11.71 4.28
C LEU A 376 -17.17 -11.33 4.74
N ALA A 377 -17.40 -11.21 6.06
CA ALA A 377 -18.74 -10.86 6.57
C ALA A 377 -18.94 -9.35 6.72
N GLY A 378 -17.88 -8.53 6.63
CA GLY A 378 -17.95 -7.08 6.72
C GLY A 378 -18.41 -6.56 8.09
N ARG A 379 -18.13 -7.30 9.16
CA ARG A 379 -18.42 -6.85 10.52
C ARG A 379 -17.17 -6.25 11.14
N LYS A 380 -17.33 -5.34 12.09
CA LYS A 380 -16.22 -4.73 12.83
C LYS A 380 -15.77 -5.65 13.96
N ILE A 381 -14.48 -5.60 14.31
CA ILE A 381 -13.94 -6.30 15.48
C ILE A 381 -13.34 -5.30 16.46
N VAL A 382 -13.23 -5.73 17.73
CA VAL A 382 -12.69 -4.88 18.80
C VAL A 382 -11.25 -4.54 18.51
N MET A 383 -10.41 -5.56 18.21
CA MET A 383 -9.01 -5.40 17.87
C MET A 383 -8.60 -6.49 16.87
N GLY A 384 -8.02 -6.09 15.76
CA GLY A 384 -7.51 -6.97 14.72
C GLY A 384 -6.00 -7.13 14.77
N PHE A 385 -5.42 -7.53 13.64
CA PHE A 385 -4.00 -7.85 13.52
C PHE A 385 -3.09 -6.71 13.96
N ARG A 386 -2.29 -6.95 14.99
CA ARG A 386 -1.41 -5.94 15.63
C ARG A 386 -0.39 -5.34 14.69
N GLY A 387 0.09 -6.10 13.71
CA GLY A 387 1.04 -5.60 12.72
C GLY A 387 0.48 -4.43 11.91
N TRP A 388 -0.77 -4.50 11.49
CA TRP A 388 -1.42 -3.36 10.80
C TRP A 388 -1.66 -2.18 11.74
N LEU A 389 -2.17 -2.44 12.96
CA LEU A 389 -2.42 -1.37 13.93
C LEU A 389 -1.14 -0.59 14.25
N TRP A 390 -0.04 -1.31 14.42
CA TRP A 390 1.28 -0.72 14.63
C TRP A 390 1.75 0.09 13.40
N SER A 391 1.66 -0.47 12.20
CA SER A 391 2.08 0.22 10.97
C SER A 391 1.23 1.47 10.66
N TRP A 392 0.00 1.50 11.12
CA TRP A 392 -0.89 2.67 11.03
C TRP A 392 -0.69 3.68 12.17
N GLY A 393 0.25 3.42 13.09
CA GLY A 393 0.54 4.30 14.23
C GLY A 393 -0.53 4.30 15.32
N ILE A 394 -1.38 3.28 15.39
CA ILE A 394 -2.43 3.15 16.41
C ILE A 394 -1.82 2.64 17.72
N ASN A 395 -2.01 3.37 18.80
CA ASN A 395 -1.66 2.89 20.14
C ASN A 395 -2.73 1.91 20.63
N TYR A 396 -2.49 0.62 20.49
CA TYR A 396 -3.43 -0.44 20.86
C TYR A 396 -3.16 -1.11 22.21
N GLY A 397 -2.08 -0.77 22.92
CA GLY A 397 -1.64 -1.50 24.12
C GLY A 397 -2.68 -1.60 25.24
N GLN A 398 -3.48 -0.54 25.49
CA GLN A 398 -4.57 -0.63 26.47
C GLN A 398 -5.68 -1.57 26.00
N ARG A 399 -6.07 -1.48 24.71
CA ARG A 399 -7.12 -2.34 24.17
C ARG A 399 -6.71 -3.82 24.12
N GLU A 400 -5.43 -4.09 23.86
CA GLU A 400 -4.88 -5.43 23.93
C GLU A 400 -5.01 -6.04 25.34
N ARG A 401 -4.67 -5.27 26.39
CA ARG A 401 -4.88 -5.70 27.77
C ARG A 401 -6.36 -6.00 28.06
N ASP A 402 -7.24 -5.11 27.61
CA ASP A 402 -8.68 -5.25 27.82
C ASP A 402 -9.23 -6.48 27.05
N VAL A 403 -8.78 -6.72 25.81
CA VAL A 403 -9.15 -7.91 25.02
C VAL A 403 -8.71 -9.20 25.73
N ASN A 404 -7.48 -9.23 26.26
CA ASN A 404 -6.99 -10.38 27.02
C ASN A 404 -7.80 -10.59 28.31
N ALA A 405 -8.15 -9.52 29.04
CA ALA A 405 -9.00 -9.60 30.22
C ALA A 405 -10.41 -10.14 29.88
N MET A 406 -11.00 -9.69 28.77
CA MET A 406 -12.29 -10.19 28.32
C MET A 406 -12.26 -11.68 27.97
N PHE A 407 -11.21 -12.16 27.30
CA PHE A 407 -11.04 -13.60 27.07
C PHE A 407 -10.73 -14.39 28.36
N ALA A 408 -10.21 -13.72 29.40
CA ALA A 408 -10.05 -14.32 30.73
C ALA A 408 -11.30 -14.27 31.62
N GLY A 409 -12.45 -13.75 31.09
CA GLY A 409 -13.75 -13.76 31.78
C GLY A 409 -14.27 -12.41 32.27
N ASP A 410 -13.54 -11.29 32.02
CA ASP A 410 -14.00 -9.97 32.42
C ASP A 410 -15.04 -9.40 31.42
N ALA A 411 -16.28 -9.86 31.56
CA ALA A 411 -17.38 -9.37 30.75
C ALA A 411 -17.81 -7.91 31.09
N SER A 412 -17.30 -7.30 32.17
CA SER A 412 -17.60 -5.90 32.53
C SER A 412 -17.10 -4.91 31.50
N LEU A 413 -16.11 -5.32 30.67
CA LEU A 413 -15.55 -4.52 29.60
C LEU A 413 -16.37 -4.55 28.29
N PHE A 414 -17.34 -5.43 28.14
CA PHE A 414 -18.16 -5.53 26.91
C PHE A 414 -18.88 -4.22 26.56
N PRO A 415 -19.52 -3.50 27.51
CA PRO A 415 -20.15 -2.21 27.22
C PRO A 415 -19.17 -1.13 26.75
N LYS A 416 -17.93 -1.13 27.29
CA LYS A 416 -16.88 -0.17 26.90
C LYS A 416 -16.57 -0.20 25.42
N TYR A 417 -16.63 -1.39 24.81
CA TYR A 417 -16.31 -1.61 23.40
C TYR A 417 -17.54 -1.89 22.52
N HIS A 418 -18.75 -1.76 23.09
CA HIS A 418 -20.03 -2.04 22.42
C HIS A 418 -20.07 -3.42 21.76
N ILE A 419 -19.55 -4.45 22.46
CA ILE A 419 -19.46 -5.81 21.94
C ILE A 419 -20.85 -6.42 21.82
N ASN A 420 -21.15 -6.95 20.65
CA ASN A 420 -22.41 -7.64 20.37
C ASN A 420 -22.25 -9.16 20.37
N TYR A 421 -21.09 -9.63 19.90
CA TYR A 421 -20.79 -11.05 19.76
C TYR A 421 -19.36 -11.36 20.17
N VAL A 422 -19.16 -12.57 20.72
CA VAL A 422 -17.84 -13.13 21.02
C VAL A 422 -17.65 -14.39 20.18
N ILE A 423 -16.49 -14.56 19.56
CA ILE A 423 -16.13 -15.77 18.82
C ILE A 423 -15.01 -16.49 19.55
N LEU A 424 -15.24 -17.76 19.84
CA LEU A 424 -14.21 -18.70 20.31
C LEU A 424 -13.75 -19.61 19.18
N GLU A 425 -12.47 -19.97 19.22
CA GLU A 425 -11.88 -20.93 18.30
C GLU A 425 -12.56 -22.30 18.45
N ALA A 426 -12.54 -23.09 17.39
CA ALA A 426 -12.99 -24.47 17.44
C ALA A 426 -12.25 -25.22 18.56
N ASN A 427 -12.96 -25.96 19.39
CA ASN A 427 -12.48 -26.68 20.55
C ASN A 427 -11.97 -25.81 21.74
N GLN A 428 -12.21 -24.51 21.73
CA GLN A 428 -12.00 -23.67 22.90
C GLN A 428 -13.29 -23.67 23.73
N GLU A 429 -13.19 -24.11 24.98
CA GLU A 429 -14.30 -24.01 25.96
C GLU A 429 -14.05 -22.77 26.82
N ASP A 430 -15.15 -22.06 27.12
CA ASP A 430 -15.11 -20.93 28.04
C ASP A 430 -16.42 -20.85 28.82
N TYR A 431 -16.38 -21.38 30.03
CA TYR A 431 -17.56 -21.57 30.90
C TYR A 431 -18.29 -20.27 31.22
N TYR A 432 -17.61 -19.12 31.21
CA TYR A 432 -18.29 -17.87 31.51
C TYR A 432 -19.19 -17.40 30.36
N LEU A 433 -18.93 -17.85 29.12
CA LEU A 433 -19.73 -17.54 27.94
C LEU A 433 -20.94 -18.47 27.78
N ASP A 434 -20.97 -19.62 28.39
CA ASP A 434 -22.05 -20.61 28.24
C ASP A 434 -23.44 -20.11 28.73
N ARG A 435 -23.43 -19.02 29.52
CA ARG A 435 -24.66 -18.29 29.92
C ARG A 435 -25.33 -17.50 28.78
N PHE A 436 -24.60 -17.28 27.66
CA PHE A 436 -25.12 -16.50 26.53
C PHE A 436 -25.65 -17.42 25.41
N PRO A 437 -26.74 -17.01 24.72
CA PRO A 437 -27.18 -17.70 23.52
C PRO A 437 -26.04 -17.84 22.51
N SER A 438 -25.90 -19.00 21.90
CA SER A 438 -24.83 -19.24 20.95
C SER A 438 -25.24 -20.05 19.74
N PHE A 439 -24.46 -20.00 18.69
CA PHE A 439 -24.58 -20.89 17.53
C PHE A 439 -23.20 -21.21 16.97
N THR A 440 -23.08 -22.38 16.36
CA THR A 440 -21.82 -22.81 15.71
C THR A 440 -21.88 -22.46 14.24
N VAL A 441 -20.75 -21.98 13.69
CA VAL A 441 -20.58 -21.68 12.28
C VAL A 441 -19.82 -22.80 11.56
N ALA A 442 -19.78 -22.77 10.22
CA ALA A 442 -19.32 -23.88 9.40
C ALA A 442 -17.86 -24.29 9.62
N ASN A 443 -17.00 -23.37 10.08
CA ASN A 443 -15.60 -23.65 10.44
C ASN A 443 -15.41 -24.20 11.87
N GLY A 444 -16.50 -24.53 12.56
CA GLY A 444 -16.48 -25.10 13.89
C GLY A 444 -16.36 -24.10 15.04
N GLN A 445 -16.20 -22.82 14.76
CA GLN A 445 -16.15 -21.77 15.78
C GLN A 445 -17.54 -21.53 16.38
N LYS A 446 -17.59 -21.16 17.65
CA LYS A 446 -18.81 -20.86 18.41
C LYS A 446 -18.98 -19.35 18.56
N VAL A 447 -20.16 -18.85 18.23
CA VAL A 447 -20.50 -17.42 18.26
C VAL A 447 -21.52 -17.22 19.38
N PHE A 448 -21.19 -16.38 20.36
CA PHE A 448 -22.03 -16.05 21.51
C PHE A 448 -22.65 -14.67 21.32
N ASP A 449 -23.94 -14.56 21.51
CA ASP A 449 -24.69 -13.29 21.49
C ASP A 449 -24.70 -12.65 22.89
N VAL A 450 -23.85 -11.64 23.09
CA VAL A 450 -23.69 -10.99 24.40
C VAL A 450 -24.51 -9.72 24.57
N ARG A 451 -25.37 -9.37 23.61
CA ARG A 451 -26.23 -8.17 23.65
C ARG A 451 -27.22 -8.17 24.82
N VAL A 452 -27.59 -9.35 25.29
CA VAL A 452 -28.56 -9.50 26.39
C VAL A 452 -28.12 -8.85 27.70
N ASN A 453 -26.79 -8.74 27.91
CA ASN A 453 -26.21 -8.05 29.08
C ASN A 453 -26.18 -6.52 28.96
N THR A 454 -26.47 -5.95 27.80
CA THR A 454 -26.48 -4.50 27.57
C THR A 454 -27.87 -3.87 27.68
N LEU A 455 -28.93 -4.70 27.82
CA LEU A 455 -30.25 -4.19 28.13
C LEU A 455 -30.26 -3.74 29.62
N PRO A 456 -30.76 -2.52 29.93
CA PRO A 456 -31.00 -2.14 31.31
C PRO A 456 -31.92 -3.22 31.93
N THR A 457 -31.48 -3.77 33.06
CA THR A 457 -32.37 -4.61 33.86
C THR A 457 -33.66 -3.82 34.13
N ALA A 458 -34.74 -4.15 33.41
CA ALA A 458 -36.04 -3.64 33.78
C ALA A 458 -36.25 -4.04 35.26
N ARG A 459 -36.19 -3.06 36.16
CA ARG A 459 -36.60 -3.23 37.53
C ARG A 459 -38.09 -3.65 37.46
N PHE A 460 -38.36 -4.93 37.54
CA PHE A 460 -39.67 -5.37 38.00
C PHE A 460 -39.77 -4.95 39.48
N GLY A 461 -40.31 -3.77 39.70
CA GLY A 461 -40.72 -3.36 41.02
C GLY A 461 -41.95 -4.22 41.42
N ASN A 462 -41.84 -4.80 42.58
CA ASN A 462 -43.00 -5.37 43.30
C ASN A 462 -43.92 -4.24 43.74
#